data_b67816308c8ce4231357217aac71e880
#
_entry.id   b67816308c8ce4231357217aac71e880
#
_cell.length_a   1.000
_cell.length_b   1.000
_cell.length_c   1.000
_cell.angle_alpha   90.00
_cell.angle_beta   90.00
_cell.angle_gamma   90.00
#
_symmetry.space_group_name_H-M   'P 1'
#
loop_
_entity.id
_entity.type
_entity.pdbx_description
1 polymer ?
#
loop_
_entity_poly.entity_id
_entity_poly.type
_entity_poly.pdbx_seq_one_letter_code
_entity_poly.pdbx_strand_id
1 'polypeptide(L)'
;MIFQNDNLLADWIQHYACLIDAVASYREFVQGKPWRVHEFAAAVHLAVDKGIVSGDRTDDDDMDDPNEALVLDLQKLADHFGLPFKYLGKFDQSDSVKFQGPKYWVVTSWRNPRNGFIHWVIGNTRPVRWDSIRGGSVTVAEGAPYPLQKDGSGGIRVFQVV
;
A
#
# COMPACT_ATOMS: atom_id res chain seq x y z
N MET A 1 15.82 -0.71 -0.03
CA MET A 1 14.41 -0.48 -0.41
C MET A 1 13.74 -1.82 -0.61
N ILE A 2 12.57 -2.01 -0.03
CA ILE A 2 11.76 -3.23 -0.22
C ILE A 2 10.83 -3.01 -1.41
N PHE A 3 10.78 -3.99 -2.28
CA PHE A 3 9.80 -4.05 -3.36
C PHE A 3 8.83 -5.20 -3.10
N GLN A 4 7.57 -4.96 -3.38
CA GLN A 4 6.51 -5.96 -3.21
C GLN A 4 6.83 -7.28 -3.93
N ASN A 5 7.41 -7.22 -5.11
CA ASN A 5 7.78 -8.38 -5.92
C ASN A 5 9.20 -8.90 -5.63
N ASP A 6 9.73 -8.67 -4.42
CA ASP A 6 10.98 -9.27 -3.99
C ASP A 6 10.78 -10.79 -3.80
N ASN A 7 11.62 -11.61 -4.44
CA ASN A 7 11.49 -13.07 -4.43
C ASN A 7 11.75 -13.74 -3.08
N LEU A 8 12.21 -12.98 -2.09
CA LEU A 8 12.33 -13.45 -0.71
C LEU A 8 11.05 -13.26 0.12
N LEU A 9 10.05 -12.61 -0.45
CA LEU A 9 8.73 -12.45 0.16
C LEU A 9 7.81 -13.62 -0.24
N ALA A 10 6.87 -13.97 0.64
CA ALA A 10 5.83 -14.94 0.33
C ALA A 10 4.99 -14.47 -0.88
N ASP A 11 4.48 -15.41 -1.66
CA ASP A 11 3.78 -15.12 -2.92
C ASP A 11 2.60 -14.16 -2.74
N TRP A 12 1.81 -14.34 -1.68
CA TRP A 12 0.68 -13.45 -1.41
C TRP A 12 1.11 -12.02 -1.08
N ILE A 13 2.27 -11.83 -0.44
CA ILE A 13 2.83 -10.48 -0.22
C ILE A 13 3.23 -9.87 -1.56
N GLN A 14 3.85 -10.66 -2.42
CA GLN A 14 4.27 -10.18 -3.75
C GLN A 14 3.09 -9.71 -4.61
N HIS A 15 1.94 -10.33 -4.47
CA HIS A 15 0.79 -10.07 -5.33
C HIS A 15 -0.18 -9.02 -4.77
N TYR A 16 -0.35 -8.96 -3.44
CA TYR A 16 -1.46 -8.21 -2.85
C TYR A 16 -1.05 -7.12 -1.84
N ALA A 17 0.21 -7.02 -1.47
CA ALA A 17 0.64 -6.12 -0.40
C ALA A 17 0.99 -4.68 -0.84
N CYS A 18 0.55 -4.25 -2.01
CA CYS A 18 0.90 -2.92 -2.53
C CYS A 18 0.49 -1.76 -1.61
N LEU A 19 -0.67 -1.85 -0.95
CA LEU A 19 -1.10 -0.84 0.01
C LEU A 19 -0.22 -0.87 1.28
N ILE A 20 0.08 -2.05 1.77
CA ILE A 20 0.96 -2.23 2.94
C ILE A 20 2.33 -1.63 2.66
N ASP A 21 2.90 -1.95 1.50
CA ASP A 21 4.20 -1.42 1.06
C ASP A 21 4.18 0.11 0.91
N ALA A 22 3.15 0.66 0.30
CA ALA A 22 3.02 2.11 0.13
C ALA A 22 2.93 2.85 1.48
N VAL A 23 2.28 2.26 2.48
CA VAL A 23 2.24 2.80 3.85
C VAL A 23 3.61 2.65 4.52
N ALA A 24 4.19 1.47 4.48
CA ALA A 24 5.46 1.16 5.14
C ALA A 24 6.64 1.95 4.58
N SER A 25 6.59 2.33 3.31
CA SER A 25 7.68 3.05 2.62
C SER A 25 7.97 4.43 3.20
N TYR A 26 7.06 5.02 3.97
CA TYR A 26 7.31 6.26 4.72
C TYR A 26 8.59 6.17 5.56
N ARG A 27 8.81 5.04 6.21
CA ARG A 27 9.99 4.80 7.03
C ARG A 27 11.29 4.99 6.23
N GLU A 28 11.33 4.53 4.99
CA GLU A 28 12.50 4.70 4.13
C GLU A 28 12.60 6.12 3.55
N PHE A 29 11.52 6.62 2.97
CA PHE A 29 11.54 7.88 2.23
C PHE A 29 11.65 9.13 3.10
N VAL A 30 11.09 9.08 4.30
CA VAL A 30 11.02 10.26 5.17
C VAL A 30 11.92 10.10 6.40
N GLN A 31 11.92 8.92 7.02
CA GLN A 31 12.71 8.69 8.23
C GLN A 31 14.15 8.22 7.93
N GLY A 32 14.46 7.89 6.68
CA GLY A 32 15.79 7.40 6.29
C GLY A 32 16.16 6.05 6.92
N LYS A 33 15.15 5.24 7.29
CA LYS A 33 15.33 3.94 7.92
C LYS A 33 14.85 2.84 7.00
N PRO A 34 15.70 2.25 6.16
CA PRO A 34 15.28 1.22 5.21
C PRO A 34 14.82 -0.04 5.94
N TRP A 35 13.81 -0.68 5.35
CA TRP A 35 13.38 -2.02 5.75
C TRP A 35 14.37 -3.06 5.22
N ARG A 36 14.68 -4.05 6.06
CA ARG A 36 15.27 -5.31 5.59
C ARG A 36 14.14 -6.24 5.16
N VAL A 37 14.37 -7.07 4.13
CA VAL A 37 13.33 -7.96 3.60
C VAL A 37 12.74 -8.85 4.69
N HIS A 38 13.58 -9.48 5.50
CA HIS A 38 13.11 -10.34 6.59
C HIS A 38 12.36 -9.57 7.69
N GLU A 39 12.78 -8.36 8.01
CA GLU A 39 12.11 -7.49 8.98
C GLU A 39 10.71 -7.11 8.47
N PHE A 40 10.59 -6.71 7.21
CA PHE A 40 9.33 -6.39 6.58
C PHE A 40 8.40 -7.60 6.51
N ALA A 41 8.89 -8.74 6.04
CA ALA A 41 8.14 -9.98 5.98
C ALA A 41 7.60 -10.38 7.36
N ALA A 42 8.44 -10.35 8.40
CA ALA A 42 8.04 -10.66 9.77
C ALA A 42 6.96 -9.68 10.28
N ALA A 43 7.09 -8.40 10.00
CA ALA A 43 6.11 -7.38 10.40
C ALA A 43 4.76 -7.61 9.72
N VAL A 44 4.73 -7.96 8.44
CA VAL A 44 3.50 -8.23 7.69
C VAL A 44 2.83 -9.52 8.20
N HIS A 45 3.58 -10.59 8.41
CA HIS A 45 3.06 -11.83 8.99
C HIS A 45 2.46 -11.61 10.39
N LEU A 46 3.12 -10.81 11.22
CA LEU A 46 2.61 -10.47 12.54
C LEU A 46 1.33 -9.62 12.47
N ALA A 47 1.21 -8.75 11.47
CA ALA A 47 -0.02 -7.98 11.22
C ALA A 47 -1.21 -8.90 10.87
N VAL A 48 -0.96 -9.99 10.14
CA VAL A 48 -1.97 -11.03 9.88
C VAL A 48 -2.37 -11.72 11.20
N ASP A 49 -1.40 -12.12 12.01
CA ASP A 49 -1.69 -12.77 13.32
C ASP A 49 -2.52 -11.88 14.25
N LYS A 50 -2.31 -10.58 14.18
CA LYS A 50 -3.05 -9.60 14.99
C LYS A 50 -4.42 -9.22 14.40
N GLY A 51 -4.78 -9.75 13.24
CA GLY A 51 -6.02 -9.39 12.56
C GLY A 51 -6.05 -7.97 11.98
N ILE A 52 -4.91 -7.37 11.76
CA ILE A 52 -4.76 -6.04 11.12
C ILE A 52 -4.85 -6.17 9.60
N VAL A 53 -4.30 -7.24 9.09
CA VAL A 53 -4.28 -7.61 7.67
C VAL A 53 -4.91 -8.98 7.55
N SER A 54 -5.77 -9.17 6.54
CA SER A 54 -6.29 -10.51 6.21
C SER A 54 -5.21 -11.33 5.51
N GLY A 55 -5.24 -12.65 5.67
CA GLY A 55 -4.36 -13.56 4.97
C GLY A 55 -4.35 -14.93 5.60
N ASP A 56 -4.06 -15.94 4.78
CA ASP A 56 -3.82 -17.30 5.24
C ASP A 56 -2.34 -17.62 5.07
N ARG A 57 -1.63 -17.70 6.19
CA ARG A 57 -0.20 -18.00 6.19
C ARG A 57 0.14 -19.47 5.85
N THR A 58 -0.87 -20.31 5.78
CA THR A 58 -0.69 -21.75 5.51
C THR A 58 -0.91 -22.11 4.04
N ASP A 59 -1.56 -21.22 3.28
CA ASP A 59 -1.86 -21.42 1.87
C ASP A 59 -1.12 -20.39 1.02
N ASP A 60 0.16 -20.63 0.81
CA ASP A 60 1.01 -19.79 -0.03
C ASP A 60 0.73 -19.97 -1.53
N ASP A 61 -0.13 -20.91 -1.90
CA ASP A 61 -0.36 -21.32 -3.30
C ASP A 61 -1.64 -20.71 -3.90
N ASP A 62 -2.52 -20.13 -3.08
CA ASP A 62 -3.75 -19.53 -3.58
C ASP A 62 -3.52 -18.08 -4.04
N MET A 63 -2.89 -17.96 -5.18
CA MET A 63 -2.61 -16.68 -5.85
C MET A 63 -3.86 -15.93 -6.29
N ASP A 64 -5.03 -16.55 -6.22
CA ASP A 64 -6.29 -16.00 -6.71
C ASP A 64 -7.20 -15.49 -5.58
N ASP A 65 -6.80 -15.59 -4.31
CA ASP A 65 -7.60 -15.09 -3.20
C ASP A 65 -7.55 -13.55 -3.11
N PRO A 66 -8.63 -12.84 -3.51
CA PRO A 66 -8.66 -11.38 -3.47
C PRO A 66 -8.71 -10.80 -2.04
N ASN A 67 -8.83 -11.65 -1.02
CA ASN A 67 -8.89 -11.23 0.38
C ASN A 67 -7.53 -11.29 1.08
N GLU A 68 -6.51 -11.84 0.44
CA GLU A 68 -5.16 -11.85 1.00
C GLU A 68 -4.55 -10.45 1.00
N ALA A 69 -3.80 -10.17 2.04
CA ALA A 69 -3.17 -8.87 2.28
C ALA A 69 -4.14 -7.66 2.25
N LEU A 70 -5.44 -7.90 2.46
CA LEU A 70 -6.41 -6.82 2.64
C LEU A 70 -6.19 -6.15 3.99
N VAL A 71 -5.91 -4.86 3.99
CA VAL A 71 -5.77 -4.10 5.23
C VAL A 71 -7.14 -3.82 5.83
N LEU A 72 -7.38 -4.36 7.02
CA LEU A 72 -8.65 -4.23 7.72
C LEU A 72 -8.74 -2.94 8.55
N ASP A 73 -7.58 -2.45 9.03
CA ASP A 73 -7.50 -1.23 9.84
C ASP A 73 -6.17 -0.51 9.56
N LEU A 74 -6.24 0.60 8.84
CA LEU A 74 -5.05 1.37 8.43
C LEU A 74 -4.38 2.10 9.60
N GLN A 75 -5.13 2.52 10.62
CA GLN A 75 -4.51 3.11 11.81
C GLN A 75 -3.71 2.07 12.58
N LYS A 76 -4.28 0.90 12.79
CA LYS A 76 -3.56 -0.20 13.44
C LYS A 76 -2.34 -0.66 12.66
N LEU A 77 -2.41 -0.65 11.32
CA LEU A 77 -1.25 -0.95 10.47
C LEU A 77 -0.13 0.07 10.68
N ALA A 78 -0.45 1.36 10.66
CA ALA A 78 0.52 2.42 10.90
C ALA A 78 1.16 2.30 12.28
N ASP A 79 0.35 2.06 13.31
CA ASP A 79 0.82 1.86 14.69
C ASP A 79 1.72 0.62 14.80
N HIS A 80 1.35 -0.45 14.12
CA HIS A 80 2.12 -1.70 14.08
C HIS A 80 3.51 -1.51 13.45
N PHE A 81 3.61 -0.67 12.42
CA PHE A 81 4.90 -0.31 11.81
C PHE A 81 5.66 0.78 12.56
N GLY A 82 5.11 1.31 13.66
CA GLY A 82 5.72 2.39 14.43
C GLY A 82 5.79 3.72 13.68
N LEU A 83 4.86 3.97 12.78
CA LEU A 83 4.81 5.20 11.99
C LEU A 83 4.10 6.32 12.77
N PRO A 84 4.57 7.57 12.67
CA PRO A 84 3.96 8.70 13.37
C PRO A 84 2.71 9.19 12.65
N PHE A 85 1.71 8.33 12.50
CA PHE A 85 0.54 8.61 11.68
C PHE A 85 -0.75 8.67 12.47
N LYS A 86 -1.58 9.65 12.09
CA LYS A 86 -3.02 9.64 12.34
C LYS A 86 -3.73 9.41 11.01
N TYR A 87 -4.46 8.32 10.89
CA TYR A 87 -5.25 8.05 9.69
C TYR A 87 -6.46 8.97 9.61
N LEU A 88 -6.58 9.71 8.52
CA LEU A 88 -7.67 10.67 8.33
C LEU A 88 -8.85 10.10 7.56
N GLY A 89 -8.64 9.08 6.74
CA GLY A 89 -9.72 8.44 5.99
C GLY A 89 -9.46 8.29 4.50
N LYS A 90 -10.53 7.97 3.81
CA LYS A 90 -10.61 7.80 2.36
C LYS A 90 -11.13 9.09 1.74
N PHE A 91 -10.47 9.54 0.68
CA PHE A 91 -10.87 10.74 -0.06
C PHE A 91 -10.79 10.46 -1.55
N ASP A 92 -11.44 11.30 -2.36
CA ASP A 92 -11.28 11.24 -3.81
C ASP A 92 -9.94 11.86 -4.23
N GLN A 93 -9.44 11.48 -5.41
CA GLN A 93 -8.20 12.05 -5.94
C GLN A 93 -8.25 13.57 -6.07
N SER A 94 -9.42 14.13 -6.39
CA SER A 94 -9.61 15.58 -6.47
C SER A 94 -9.30 16.30 -5.15
N ASP A 95 -9.41 15.61 -4.02
CA ASP A 95 -9.09 16.16 -2.70
C ASP A 95 -7.59 16.14 -2.37
N SER A 96 -6.77 15.50 -3.20
CA SER A 96 -5.32 15.36 -2.94
C SER A 96 -4.60 16.71 -2.81
N VAL A 97 -5.11 17.74 -3.47
CA VAL A 97 -4.58 19.13 -3.36
C VAL A 97 -4.64 19.68 -1.96
N LYS A 98 -5.55 19.18 -1.12
CA LYS A 98 -5.71 19.59 0.29
C LYS A 98 -4.65 18.94 1.21
N PHE A 99 -4.01 17.89 0.76
CA PHE A 99 -3.11 17.05 1.55
C PHE A 99 -1.69 17.05 0.98
N GLN A 100 -1.15 18.24 0.76
CA GLN A 100 0.20 18.41 0.24
C GLN A 100 1.19 18.75 1.35
N GLY A 101 2.46 18.47 1.08
CA GLY A 101 3.57 18.82 1.97
C GLY A 101 3.87 17.75 3.02
N PRO A 102 4.85 18.03 3.90
CA PRO A 102 5.42 17.03 4.82
C PRO A 102 4.49 16.64 5.97
N LYS A 103 3.37 17.34 6.14
CA LYS A 103 2.37 17.02 7.17
C LYS A 103 1.53 15.81 6.82
N TYR A 104 1.57 15.36 5.57
CA TYR A 104 0.71 14.29 5.08
C TYR A 104 1.51 13.22 4.36
N TRP A 105 1.05 11.98 4.52
CA TRP A 105 1.44 10.86 3.69
C TRP A 105 0.21 10.35 2.97
N VAL A 106 0.25 10.36 1.65
CA VAL A 106 -0.88 10.03 0.79
C VAL A 106 -0.51 8.86 -0.09
N VAL A 107 -1.32 7.81 -0.05
CA VAL A 107 -1.23 6.70 -0.97
C VAL A 107 -2.42 6.71 -1.91
N THR A 108 -2.18 6.43 -3.17
CA THR A 108 -3.15 6.61 -4.25
C THR A 108 -3.40 5.30 -4.97
N SER A 109 -4.66 5.00 -5.25
CA SER A 109 -5.03 3.87 -6.07
C SER A 109 -4.99 4.20 -7.55
N TRP A 110 -4.51 3.25 -8.34
CA TRP A 110 -4.52 3.24 -9.79
C TRP A 110 -5.26 2.00 -10.27
N ARG A 111 -6.00 2.11 -11.35
CA ARG A 111 -6.74 0.98 -11.92
C ARG A 111 -6.03 0.47 -13.17
N ASN A 112 -5.82 -0.85 -13.22
CA ASN A 112 -5.33 -1.52 -14.41
C ASN A 112 -6.43 -1.52 -15.48
N PRO A 113 -6.18 -0.98 -16.68
CA PRO A 113 -7.19 -0.89 -17.73
C PRO A 113 -7.54 -2.24 -18.35
N ARG A 114 -6.70 -3.26 -18.17
CA ARG A 114 -6.90 -4.59 -18.79
C ARG A 114 -7.77 -5.50 -17.93
N ASN A 115 -7.56 -5.53 -16.62
CA ASN A 115 -8.23 -6.47 -15.72
C ASN A 115 -9.03 -5.78 -14.60
N GLY A 116 -8.93 -4.46 -14.48
CA GLY A 116 -9.63 -3.67 -13.48
C GLY A 116 -9.05 -3.75 -12.06
N PHE A 117 -7.95 -4.45 -11.84
CA PHE A 117 -7.30 -4.52 -10.53
C PHE A 117 -6.76 -3.17 -10.09
N ILE A 118 -6.79 -2.95 -8.80
CA ILE A 118 -6.30 -1.73 -8.17
C ILE A 118 -4.89 -1.98 -7.63
N HIS A 119 -3.99 -1.04 -7.95
CA HIS A 119 -2.65 -0.99 -7.40
C HIS A 119 -2.46 0.29 -6.60
N TRP A 120 -1.73 0.23 -5.48
CA TRP A 120 -1.48 1.36 -4.62
C TRP A 120 -0.04 1.87 -4.77
N VAL A 121 0.09 3.17 -4.93
CA VAL A 121 1.37 3.84 -5.13
C VAL A 121 1.45 5.15 -4.35
N ILE A 122 2.62 5.77 -4.33
CA ILE A 122 2.82 7.11 -3.82
C ILE A 122 2.85 8.09 -4.99
N GLY A 123 1.99 9.09 -4.94
CA GLY A 123 1.81 10.08 -6.01
C GLY A 123 0.59 9.78 -6.87
N ASN A 124 -0.11 10.83 -7.30
CA ASN A 124 -1.38 10.74 -8.01
C ASN A 124 -1.31 11.21 -9.47
N THR A 125 -0.13 11.57 -9.94
CA THR A 125 0.14 12.00 -11.31
C THR A 125 1.34 11.26 -11.88
N ARG A 126 1.48 11.26 -13.19
CA ARG A 126 2.67 10.70 -13.85
C ARG A 126 3.79 11.75 -13.92
N PRO A 127 5.03 11.35 -13.63
CA PRO A 127 5.42 10.06 -13.05
C PRO A 127 4.97 9.92 -11.60
N VAL A 128 4.62 8.71 -11.18
CA VAL A 128 4.35 8.44 -9.76
C VAL A 128 5.62 8.62 -8.95
N ARG A 129 5.47 9.06 -7.70
CA ARG A 129 6.63 9.25 -6.82
C ARG A 129 7.33 7.92 -6.50
N TRP A 130 6.56 6.86 -6.31
CA TRP A 130 7.08 5.53 -6.07
C TRP A 130 6.02 4.45 -6.30
N ASP A 131 6.48 3.33 -6.86
CA ASP A 131 5.71 2.12 -7.10
C ASP A 131 6.41 0.96 -6.40
N SER A 132 5.67 0.14 -5.65
CA SER A 132 6.21 -1.02 -4.92
C SER A 132 6.67 -2.17 -5.84
N ILE A 133 6.31 -2.15 -7.11
CA ILE A 133 6.75 -3.14 -8.09
C ILE A 133 8.10 -2.70 -8.68
N ARG A 134 9.12 -3.52 -8.50
CA ARG A 134 10.43 -3.27 -9.11
C ARG A 134 10.30 -3.24 -10.64
N GLY A 135 10.78 -2.15 -11.24
CA GLY A 135 10.63 -1.93 -12.68
C GLY A 135 9.31 -1.26 -13.08
N GLY A 136 8.44 -0.96 -12.10
CA GLY A 136 7.13 -0.35 -12.31
C GLY A 136 6.04 -1.36 -12.66
N SER A 137 4.79 -0.95 -12.51
CA SER A 137 3.62 -1.77 -12.80
C SER A 137 2.96 -1.40 -14.12
N VAL A 138 2.36 -2.39 -14.79
CA VAL A 138 1.50 -2.17 -15.95
C VAL A 138 0.33 -1.24 -15.58
N THR A 139 -0.21 -1.39 -14.37
CA THR A 139 -1.28 -0.56 -13.86
C THR A 139 -0.91 0.92 -13.87
N VAL A 140 0.29 1.28 -13.42
CA VAL A 140 0.76 2.67 -13.45
C VAL A 140 1.10 3.11 -14.87
N ALA A 141 1.73 2.25 -15.67
CA ALA A 141 2.15 2.58 -17.03
C ALA A 141 0.96 2.85 -17.97
N GLU A 142 -0.09 2.04 -17.89
CA GLU A 142 -1.24 2.07 -18.82
C GLU A 142 -2.53 2.58 -18.18
N GLY A 143 -2.65 2.55 -16.86
CA GLY A 143 -3.84 2.96 -16.11
C GLY A 143 -3.89 4.43 -15.76
N ALA A 144 -4.78 4.75 -14.85
CA ALA A 144 -4.97 6.09 -14.31
C ALA A 144 -5.35 6.01 -12.82
N PRO A 145 -5.17 7.12 -12.07
CA PRO A 145 -5.71 7.22 -10.71
C PRO A 145 -7.20 6.83 -10.70
N TYR A 146 -7.56 5.96 -9.76
CA TYR A 146 -8.92 5.42 -9.68
C TYR A 146 -9.74 6.21 -8.67
N PRO A 147 -10.81 6.92 -9.09
CA PRO A 147 -11.63 7.73 -8.20
C PRO A 147 -12.26 6.91 -7.07
N LEU A 148 -12.53 7.56 -5.94
CA LEU A 148 -13.25 6.94 -4.84
C LEU A 148 -14.65 6.49 -5.30
N GLN A 149 -14.96 5.22 -5.07
CA GLN A 149 -16.22 4.61 -5.43
C GLN A 149 -17.17 4.57 -4.23
N LYS A 150 -18.46 4.33 -4.49
CA LYS A 150 -19.49 4.24 -3.45
C LYS A 150 -19.25 3.07 -2.47
N ASP A 151 -18.61 2.00 -2.94
CA ASP A 151 -18.25 0.83 -2.11
C ASP A 151 -16.99 1.06 -1.26
N GLY A 152 -16.36 2.24 -1.37
CA GLY A 152 -15.15 2.59 -0.65
C GLY A 152 -13.85 2.15 -1.32
N SER A 153 -13.90 1.51 -2.50
CA SER A 153 -12.72 1.22 -3.30
C SER A 153 -12.21 2.48 -4.01
N GLY A 154 -10.97 2.43 -4.49
CA GLY A 154 -10.39 3.56 -5.18
C GLY A 154 -10.04 4.74 -4.27
N GLY A 155 -9.84 5.90 -4.86
CA GLY A 155 -9.49 7.12 -4.15
C GLY A 155 -8.08 7.12 -3.57
N ILE A 156 -7.91 7.94 -2.57
CA ILE A 156 -6.66 8.08 -1.80
C ILE A 156 -6.89 7.68 -0.34
N ARG A 157 -5.80 7.27 0.31
CA ARG A 157 -5.75 7.06 1.76
C ARG A 157 -4.79 8.10 2.34
N VAL A 158 -5.27 8.87 3.31
CA VAL A 158 -4.52 10.02 3.83
C VAL A 158 -4.16 9.79 5.29
N PHE A 159 -2.90 10.01 5.59
CA PHE A 159 -2.36 10.01 6.94
C PHE A 159 -1.79 11.39 7.25
N GLN A 160 -2.08 11.88 8.44
CA GLN A 160 -1.42 13.05 8.99
C GLN A 160 -0.19 12.60 9.78
N VAL A 161 0.95 13.24 9.53
CA VAL A 161 2.17 13.01 10.30
C VAL A 161 2.07 13.79 11.61
N VAL A 162 2.17 13.10 12.71
CA VAL A 162 2.01 13.65 14.07
C VAL A 162 3.33 13.64 14.84
#